data_ce170c097666109e6ad9c0fcd2525721
#
_entry.id   ce170c097666109e6ad9c0fcd2525721
#
_cell.length_a   1.000
_cell.length_b   1.000
_cell.length_c   1.000
_cell.angle_alpha   90.00
_cell.angle_beta   90.00
_cell.angle_gamma   90.00
#
_symmetry.space_group_name_H-M   'P 1'
#
loop_
_entity.id
_entity.type
_entity.pdbx_description
1 polymer ?
#
loop_
_entity_poly.entity_id
_entity_poly.type
_entity_poly.pdbx_seq_one_letter_code
_entity_poly.pdbx_strand_id
1 'polypeptide(L)'
;MNAKGSVFKYPDNVDTDVIIPARHLNTQDPKELASHCMEDIDKDFVRNVRDGDVMVGGWNFGCGSSREHAPVAIKAAGISVVVASLIKILILRFINIFLVIRWNILLK
;
A
#
# COMPACT_ATOMS: atom_id res chain seq x y z
N MET A 1 4.17 -5.07 17.49
CA MET A 1 4.65 -4.28 16.34
C MET A 1 4.52 -2.80 16.63
N ASN A 2 5.57 -2.06 16.36
CA ASN A 2 5.51 -0.61 16.52
C ASN A 2 5.58 0.03 15.15
N ALA A 3 4.57 0.79 14.82
CA ALA A 3 4.57 1.59 13.60
C ALA A 3 4.95 3.00 14.00
N LYS A 4 6.19 3.37 13.74
CA LYS A 4 6.68 4.71 14.03
C LYS A 4 7.14 5.31 12.74
N GLY A 5 6.81 6.54 12.49
CA GLY A 5 7.28 7.24 11.32
C GLY A 5 6.21 8.09 10.70
N SER A 6 6.43 8.43 9.46
CA SER A 6 5.53 9.29 8.73
C SER A 6 4.29 8.53 8.26
N VAL A 7 3.24 9.29 8.00
CA VAL A 7 1.99 8.75 7.51
C VAL A 7 1.78 9.25 6.09
N PHE A 8 1.54 8.32 5.17
CA PHE A 8 1.23 8.66 3.79
C PHE A 8 -0.25 8.39 3.55
N LYS A 9 -1.00 9.43 3.23
CA LYS A 9 -2.45 9.34 3.03
C LYS A 9 -2.79 9.35 1.56
N TYR A 10 -3.68 8.46 1.18
CA TYR A 10 -4.15 8.35 -0.20
C TYR A 10 -5.67 8.34 -0.26
N PRO A 11 -6.23 8.76 -1.40
CA PRO A 11 -7.68 8.87 -1.53
C PRO A 11 -8.38 7.52 -1.64
N ASP A 12 -9.70 7.57 -1.88
CA ASP A 12 -10.50 6.38 -2.11
C ASP A 12 -10.13 5.75 -3.44
N ASN A 13 -10.41 4.48 -3.57
CA ASN A 13 -10.29 3.72 -4.82
C ASN A 13 -8.89 3.71 -5.43
N VAL A 14 -7.88 3.62 -4.57
CA VAL A 14 -6.52 3.41 -5.04
C VAL A 14 -6.43 1.94 -5.46
N ASP A 15 -6.41 1.68 -6.75
CA ASP A 15 -6.37 0.32 -7.26
C ASP A 15 -4.95 -0.22 -7.37
N THR A 16 -4.83 -1.51 -7.66
CA THR A 16 -3.53 -2.16 -7.72
C THR A 16 -2.64 -1.62 -8.83
N ASP A 17 -3.24 -1.10 -9.91
CA ASP A 17 -2.45 -0.51 -10.99
C ASP A 17 -1.87 0.86 -10.59
N VAL A 18 -2.50 1.52 -9.64
CA VAL A 18 -1.98 2.76 -9.07
C VAL A 18 -0.86 2.46 -8.08
N ILE A 19 -1.02 1.39 -7.29
CA ILE A 19 -0.01 0.98 -6.31
C ILE A 19 1.28 0.57 -7.03
N ILE A 20 1.14 -0.26 -8.05
CA ILE A 20 2.27 -0.66 -8.88
C ILE A 20 1.80 -0.76 -10.34
N PRO A 21 2.21 0.18 -11.19
CA PRO A 21 1.75 0.20 -12.56
C PRO A 21 2.09 -1.06 -13.35
N ALA A 22 1.21 -1.42 -14.27
CA ALA A 22 1.35 -2.63 -15.07
C ALA A 22 2.67 -2.71 -15.81
N ARG A 23 3.25 -1.58 -16.19
CA ARG A 23 4.52 -1.54 -16.91
C ARG A 23 5.69 -2.08 -16.10
N HIS A 24 5.50 -2.24 -14.78
CA HIS A 24 6.54 -2.76 -13.89
C HIS A 24 6.31 -4.20 -13.45
N LEU A 25 5.31 -4.88 -14.01
CA LEU A 25 4.98 -6.24 -13.58
C LEU A 25 5.85 -7.31 -14.23
N ASN A 26 6.81 -6.92 -15.04
CA ASN A 26 7.73 -7.84 -15.68
C ASN A 26 8.86 -8.31 -14.75
N THR A 27 8.86 -7.84 -13.52
CA THR A 27 9.83 -8.26 -12.52
C THR A 27 9.11 -8.73 -11.27
N GLN A 28 9.76 -9.57 -10.48
CA GLN A 28 9.27 -9.98 -9.17
C GLN A 28 10.25 -9.56 -8.07
N ASP A 29 11.28 -8.81 -8.42
CA ASP A 29 12.26 -8.33 -7.45
C ASP A 29 11.62 -7.30 -6.53
N PRO A 30 11.50 -7.58 -5.22
CA PRO A 30 10.86 -6.65 -4.29
C PRO A 30 11.48 -5.26 -4.30
N LYS A 31 12.80 -5.16 -4.42
CA LYS A 31 13.46 -3.86 -4.41
C LYS A 31 13.11 -3.03 -5.64
N GLU A 32 13.03 -3.69 -6.78
CA GLU A 32 12.64 -2.99 -8.01
C GLU A 32 11.19 -2.55 -7.95
N LEU A 33 10.30 -3.42 -7.47
CA LEU A 33 8.90 -3.07 -7.30
C LEU A 33 8.75 -1.90 -6.33
N ALA A 34 9.48 -1.94 -5.22
CA ALA A 34 9.43 -0.86 -4.23
C ALA A 34 9.85 0.48 -4.84
N SER A 35 10.80 0.48 -5.75
CA SER A 35 11.30 1.71 -6.36
C SER A 35 10.27 2.40 -7.25
N HIS A 36 9.20 1.70 -7.61
CA HIS A 36 8.12 2.24 -8.44
C HIS A 36 6.78 2.33 -7.71
N CYS A 37 6.77 2.02 -6.42
CA CYS A 37 5.55 1.99 -5.64
C CYS A 37 4.91 3.38 -5.59
N MET A 38 3.62 3.47 -5.91
CA MET A 38 2.83 4.70 -5.86
C MET A 38 3.30 5.79 -6.82
N GLU A 39 4.18 5.48 -7.75
CA GLU A 39 4.81 6.53 -8.57
C GLU A 39 3.84 7.35 -9.41
N ASP A 40 2.70 6.78 -9.81
CA ASP A 40 1.75 7.48 -10.65
C ASP A 40 0.90 8.52 -9.92
N ILE A 41 0.77 8.40 -8.61
CA ILE A 41 0.00 9.37 -7.83
C ILE A 41 0.85 10.11 -6.80
N ASP A 42 2.03 9.62 -6.49
CA ASP A 42 2.89 10.25 -5.50
C ASP A 42 4.35 9.99 -5.86
N LYS A 43 4.91 10.85 -6.67
CA LYS A 43 6.28 10.69 -7.15
C LYS A 43 7.30 10.70 -6.03
N ASP A 44 6.98 11.35 -4.93
CA ASP A 44 7.92 11.52 -3.84
C ASP A 44 7.85 10.41 -2.80
N PHE A 45 6.86 9.52 -2.94
CA PHE A 45 6.70 8.44 -1.96
C PHE A 45 7.98 7.63 -1.76
N VAL A 46 8.55 7.11 -2.85
CA VAL A 46 9.75 6.26 -2.75
C VAL A 46 10.96 6.99 -2.20
N ARG A 47 10.99 8.30 -2.38
CA ARG A 47 12.08 9.12 -1.90
C ARG A 47 11.95 9.42 -0.41
N ASN A 48 10.72 9.54 0.05
CA ASN A 48 10.44 9.97 1.43
C ASN A 48 10.12 8.84 2.39
N VAL A 49 9.72 7.68 1.89
CA VAL A 49 9.34 6.57 2.76
C VAL A 49 10.56 6.01 3.52
N ARG A 50 10.32 5.65 4.78
CA ARG A 50 11.33 5.03 5.62
C ARG A 50 10.71 3.77 6.25
N ASP A 51 11.56 2.86 6.67
CA ASP A 51 11.10 1.65 7.36
C ASP A 51 10.28 2.02 8.58
N GLY A 52 9.14 1.40 8.69
CA GLY A 52 8.25 1.64 9.81
C GLY A 52 7.14 2.65 9.53
N ASP A 53 7.19 3.32 8.38
CA ASP A 53 6.16 4.29 8.04
C ASP A 53 4.80 3.62 7.84
N VAL A 54 3.75 4.43 7.86
CA VAL A 54 2.37 3.97 7.77
C VAL A 54 1.70 4.52 6.54
N MET A 55 0.92 3.68 5.87
CA MET A 55 0.13 4.11 4.72
C MET A 55 -1.35 4.09 5.12
N VAL A 56 -2.05 5.18 4.82
CA VAL A 56 -3.47 5.28 5.11
C VAL A 56 -4.20 5.43 3.79
N GLY A 57 -5.08 4.49 3.49
CA GLY A 57 -5.92 4.55 2.30
C GLY A 57 -7.33 4.90 2.68
N GLY A 58 -8.12 5.29 1.71
CA GLY A 58 -9.53 5.54 1.92
C GLY A 58 -10.33 4.27 1.69
N TRP A 59 -11.54 4.46 1.19
CA TRP A 59 -12.43 3.34 0.88
C TRP A 59 -11.89 2.56 -0.31
N ASN A 60 -12.02 1.25 -0.25
CA ASN A 60 -11.73 0.37 -1.38
C ASN A 60 -10.26 0.40 -1.83
N PHE A 61 -9.34 0.50 -0.88
CA PHE A 61 -7.91 0.48 -1.16
C PHE A 61 -7.49 -0.89 -1.69
N GLY A 62 -6.72 -0.89 -2.77
CA GLY A 62 -6.27 -2.13 -3.38
C GLY A 62 -7.30 -2.78 -4.30
N CYS A 63 -8.27 -2.02 -4.77
CA CYS A 63 -9.28 -2.54 -5.70
C CYS A 63 -8.65 -2.86 -7.06
N GLY A 64 -9.44 -3.41 -7.95
CA GLY A 64 -8.96 -3.79 -9.28
C GLY A 64 -8.39 -5.20 -9.30
N SER A 65 -7.48 -5.45 -10.20
CA SER A 65 -6.91 -6.78 -10.38
C SER A 65 -6.14 -7.24 -9.15
N SER A 66 -6.32 -8.50 -8.78
CA SER A 66 -5.60 -9.07 -7.65
C SER A 66 -4.17 -9.35 -8.08
N ARG A 67 -3.23 -8.54 -7.62
CA ARG A 67 -1.82 -8.66 -7.99
C ARG A 67 -0.96 -8.80 -6.75
N GLU A 68 -0.14 -9.85 -6.73
CA GLU A 68 0.79 -10.04 -5.64
C GLU A 68 1.86 -8.95 -5.60
N HIS A 69 2.14 -8.34 -6.74
CA HIS A 69 3.14 -7.29 -6.85
C HIS A 69 2.82 -6.07 -5.97
N ALA A 70 1.52 -5.75 -5.81
CA ALA A 70 1.13 -4.58 -5.04
C ALA A 70 1.53 -4.69 -3.56
N PRO A 71 1.14 -5.75 -2.84
CA PRO A 71 1.56 -5.86 -1.45
C PRO A 71 3.07 -6.03 -1.29
N VAL A 72 3.73 -6.69 -2.24
CA VAL A 72 5.18 -6.84 -2.21
C VAL A 72 5.86 -5.48 -2.34
N ALA A 73 5.37 -4.63 -3.25
CA ALA A 73 5.92 -3.29 -3.44
C ALA A 73 5.76 -2.44 -2.18
N ILE A 74 4.59 -2.47 -1.56
CA ILE A 74 4.31 -1.69 -0.35
C ILE A 74 5.24 -2.14 0.79
N LYS A 75 5.32 -3.44 1.00
CA LYS A 75 6.15 -3.98 2.08
C LYS A 75 7.62 -3.66 1.85
N ALA A 76 8.12 -3.90 0.65
CA ALA A 76 9.53 -3.68 0.33
C ALA A 76 9.90 -2.20 0.39
N ALA A 77 8.93 -1.29 0.22
CA ALA A 77 9.17 0.13 0.35
C ALA A 77 9.39 0.55 1.80
N GLY A 78 9.00 -0.29 2.77
CA GLY A 78 9.21 0.00 4.18
C GLY A 78 7.94 0.20 5.00
N ILE A 79 6.79 0.14 4.38
CA ILE A 79 5.53 0.36 5.09
C ILE A 79 5.28 -0.77 6.09
N SER A 80 5.01 -0.40 7.34
CA SER A 80 4.77 -1.36 8.41
C SER A 80 3.30 -1.68 8.58
N VAL A 81 2.42 -0.74 8.29
CA VAL A 81 0.99 -0.91 8.47
C VAL A 81 0.23 -0.17 7.39
N VAL A 82 -0.80 -0.79 6.86
CA VAL A 82 -1.75 -0.12 5.97
C VAL A 82 -3.08 -0.06 6.70
N VAL A 83 -3.63 1.14 6.83
CA VAL A 83 -4.91 1.36 7.47
C VAL A 83 -5.87 1.88 6.40
N ALA A 84 -7.01 1.26 6.27
CA ALA A 84 -8.00 1.70 5.28
C ALA A 84 -9.40 1.33 5.72
N SER A 85 -10.39 2.03 5.17
CA SER A 85 -11.79 1.72 5.48
C SER A 85 -12.17 0.35 4.95
N LEU A 86 -11.60 -0.03 3.80
CA LEU A 86 -11.79 -1.34 3.21
C LEU A 86 -10.56 -1.65 2.38
N ILE A 87 -9.95 -2.79 2.61
CA ILE A 87 -8.82 -3.25 1.81
C ILE A 87 -9.25 -4.41 0.94
N LYS A 88 -8.87 -4.34 -0.32
CA LYS A 88 -9.18 -5.40 -1.28
C LYS A 88 -7.95 -6.22 -1.69
N ILE A 89 -6.79 -5.92 -1.11
CA ILE A 89 -5.59 -6.68 -1.41
C ILE A 89 -5.72 -8.04 -0.73
N LEU A 90 -5.82 -9.09 -1.52
CA LEU A 90 -6.11 -10.41 -0.99
C LEU A 90 -4.94 -11.13 -0.32
N ILE A 91 -3.71 -10.72 -0.59
CA ILE A 91 -2.56 -11.46 -0.13
C ILE A 91 -1.85 -10.73 1.00
N LEU A 92 -2.62 -10.39 2.02
CA LEU A 92 -2.09 -9.68 3.17
C LEU A 92 -1.05 -10.48 3.95
N ARG A 93 -1.08 -11.79 3.82
CA ARG A 93 -0.12 -12.64 4.54
C ARG A 93 1.33 -12.45 4.09
N PHE A 94 1.52 -11.83 2.93
CA PHE A 94 2.87 -11.60 2.44
C PHE A 94 3.47 -10.32 3.00
N ILE A 95 2.63 -9.53 3.63
CA ILE A 95 3.09 -8.29 4.24
C ILE A 95 2.50 -8.34 5.65
N ASN A 96 3.27 -8.21 6.66
CA ASN A 96 2.77 -8.23 8.00
C ASN A 96 1.97 -6.99 8.27
N ILE A 97 0.85 -6.82 7.50
CA ILE A 97 0.13 -5.66 7.62
C ILE A 97 -1.20 -5.86 7.81
N PHE A 98 -1.90 -5.08 8.50
CA PHE A 98 -3.09 -4.72 8.19
C PHE A 98 -3.83 -4.11 9.13
N LEU A 99 -4.77 -3.38 8.81
CA LEU A 99 -5.82 -3.16 9.64
C LEU A 99 -6.86 -2.58 8.78
N VAL A 100 -7.89 -3.31 8.58
CA VAL A 100 -9.05 -2.78 7.93
C VAL A 100 -9.93 -2.25 9.02
N ILE A 101 -10.14 -0.93 9.00
CA ILE A 101 -11.01 -0.34 9.97
C ILE A 101 -12.22 0.13 9.24
N ARG A 102 -13.35 -0.33 9.68
CA ARG A 102 -14.59 0.18 9.15
C ARG A 102 -14.93 1.45 9.89
N TRP A 103 -14.29 2.52 9.48
CA TRP A 103 -14.51 3.80 10.13
C TRP A 103 -15.96 4.14 10.34
N ASN A 104 -16.79 3.86 9.35
CA ASN A 104 -18.20 4.19 9.46
C ASN A 104 -18.90 3.48 10.61
N ILE A 105 -18.40 2.33 10.98
CA ILE A 105 -18.96 1.57 12.07
C ILE A 105 -18.38 2.04 13.38
N LEU A 106 -17.09 2.30 13.40
CA LEU A 106 -16.41 2.71 14.61
C LEU A 106 -16.76 4.12 15.06
N LEU A 107 -17.08 4.99 14.11
CA LEU A 107 -17.38 6.37 14.42
C LEU A 107 -18.86 6.64 14.65
N LYS A 108 -19.66 5.64 14.48
CA LYS A 108 -21.08 5.73 14.82
C LYS A 108 -21.32 5.19 16.25
#